data_93f05bbbbcbfd7b270aed97cd6121138
#
_entry.id   93f05bbbbcbfd7b270aed97cd6121138
#
_cell.length_a   1.000
_cell.length_b   1.000
_cell.length_c   1.000
_cell.angle_alpha   90.00
_cell.angle_beta   90.00
_cell.angle_gamma   90.00
#
_symmetry.space_group_name_H-M   'P 1'
#
loop_
_entity.id
_entity.type
_entity.pdbx_description
1 polymer ?
#
loop_
_entity_poly.entity_id
_entity_poly.type
_entity_poly.pdbx_seq_one_letter_code
_entity_poly.pdbx_strand_id
1 'polypeptide(L)'
;MRLLLDTQVALWWLTASPRLSKSSRELMVRSPCAVSVASIWEVDLKHRLGKLPVAPARFRDEMLSAGATVLSLTDEHVLTSVKAAESHRDPFDRLLLSVAEAENLVLLTADTALLALGRQEPRLPIRRA
;
A
#
# COMPACT_ATOMS: atom_id res chain seq x y z
N MET A 1 10.36 12.32 -1.84
CA MET A 1 9.60 11.31 -1.06
C MET A 1 9.25 10.16 -1.97
N ARG A 2 9.51 8.95 -1.54
CA ARG A 2 9.16 7.73 -2.26
C ARG A 2 7.99 7.06 -1.55
N LEU A 3 6.95 6.69 -2.29
CA LEU A 3 5.69 6.19 -1.73
C LEU A 3 5.52 4.69 -1.97
N LEU A 4 5.04 3.99 -0.95
CA LEU A 4 4.47 2.66 -1.09
C LEU A 4 2.94 2.82 -0.99
N LEU A 5 2.22 2.37 -2.00
CA LEU A 5 0.77 2.53 -2.02
C LEU A 5 0.10 1.38 -1.29
N ASP A 6 -0.76 1.70 -0.32
CA ASP A 6 -1.70 0.73 0.22
C ASP A 6 -2.59 0.22 -0.93
N THR A 7 -3.00 -1.02 -0.85
CA THR A 7 -3.79 -1.67 -1.90
C THR A 7 -5.04 -0.85 -2.27
N GLN A 8 -5.77 -0.34 -1.28
CA GLN A 8 -6.97 0.45 -1.52
C GLN A 8 -6.65 1.78 -2.22
N VAL A 9 -5.55 2.43 -1.84
CA VAL A 9 -5.11 3.67 -2.49
C VAL A 9 -4.76 3.42 -3.94
N ALA A 10 -4.05 2.32 -4.22
CA ALA A 10 -3.71 1.92 -5.58
C ALA A 10 -4.97 1.66 -6.43
N LEU A 11 -5.95 0.97 -5.85
CA LEU A 11 -7.24 0.71 -6.52
C LEU A 11 -8.02 2.01 -6.80
N TRP A 12 -8.04 2.94 -5.86
CA TRP A 12 -8.67 4.24 -6.07
C TRP A 12 -8.00 5.03 -7.19
N TRP A 13 -6.67 4.94 -7.27
CA TRP A 13 -5.93 5.60 -8.34
C TRP A 13 -6.30 5.03 -9.71
N LEU A 14 -6.32 3.70 -9.84
CA LEU A 14 -6.66 3.03 -11.10
C LEU A 14 -8.09 3.32 -11.56
N THR A 15 -9.02 3.42 -10.63
CA THR A 15 -10.44 3.63 -10.94
C THR A 15 -10.83 5.11 -10.98
N ALA A 16 -9.87 6.01 -10.81
CA ALA A 16 -10.10 7.45 -10.69
C ALA A 16 -11.17 7.77 -9.64
N SER A 17 -11.15 7.05 -8.51
CA SER A 17 -12.13 7.19 -7.46
C SER A 17 -12.11 8.58 -6.83
N PRO A 18 -13.27 9.22 -6.59
CA PRO A 18 -13.32 10.51 -5.88
C PRO A 18 -12.92 10.40 -4.41
N ARG A 19 -12.80 9.18 -3.87
CA ARG A 19 -12.30 8.97 -2.50
C ARG A 19 -10.83 9.32 -2.35
N LEU A 20 -10.07 9.29 -3.44
CA LEU A 20 -8.68 9.74 -3.44
C LEU A 20 -8.65 11.25 -3.60
N SER A 21 -8.09 11.96 -2.61
CA SER A 21 -8.06 13.42 -2.61
C SER A 21 -7.22 13.98 -3.75
N LYS A 22 -7.52 15.22 -4.15
CA LYS A 22 -6.74 15.92 -5.16
C LYS A 22 -5.28 16.07 -4.74
N SER A 23 -5.04 16.40 -3.46
CA SER A 23 -3.67 16.55 -2.95
C SER A 23 -2.89 15.24 -2.99
N SER A 24 -3.56 14.10 -2.71
CA SER A 24 -2.92 12.79 -2.83
C SER A 24 -2.60 12.44 -4.28
N ARG A 25 -3.50 12.75 -5.21
CA ARG A 25 -3.23 12.53 -6.65
C ARG A 25 -2.02 13.35 -7.11
N GLU A 26 -1.95 14.60 -6.72
CA GLU A 26 -0.82 15.46 -7.06
C GLU A 26 0.49 14.94 -6.47
N LEU A 27 0.45 14.48 -5.21
CA LEU A 27 1.61 13.87 -4.57
C LEU A 27 2.08 12.62 -5.33
N MET A 28 1.15 11.75 -5.72
CA MET A 28 1.47 10.51 -6.42
C MET A 28 2.05 10.78 -7.81
N VAL A 29 1.56 11.80 -8.51
CA VAL A 29 2.07 12.17 -9.83
C VAL A 29 3.52 12.67 -9.76
N ARG A 30 3.86 13.41 -8.72
CA ARG A 30 5.21 14.00 -8.59
C ARG A 30 6.19 13.15 -7.78
N SER A 31 5.77 11.99 -7.28
CA SER A 31 6.59 11.14 -6.43
C SER A 31 6.79 9.77 -7.06
N PRO A 32 7.96 9.14 -6.89
CA PRO A 32 8.11 7.74 -7.23
C PRO A 32 7.15 6.90 -6.38
N CYS A 33 6.34 6.07 -7.05
CA CYS A 33 5.38 5.19 -6.40
C CYS A 33 5.74 3.73 -6.62
N ALA A 34 5.50 2.92 -5.61
CA ALA A 34 5.68 1.48 -5.68
C ALA A 34 4.45 0.77 -5.12
N VAL A 35 4.19 -0.43 -5.60
CA VAL A 35 3.26 -1.37 -5.00
C VAL A 35 4.01 -2.65 -4.66
N SER A 36 3.63 -3.29 -3.57
CA SER A 36 4.21 -4.57 -3.17
C SER A 36 3.53 -5.72 -3.89
N VAL A 37 4.28 -6.79 -4.14
CA VAL A 37 3.72 -8.08 -4.55
C VAL A 37 2.63 -8.54 -3.55
N ALA A 38 2.73 -8.16 -2.27
CA ALA A 38 1.69 -8.43 -1.28
C ALA A 38 0.34 -7.82 -1.68
N SER A 39 0.32 -6.63 -2.28
CA SER A 39 -0.92 -6.01 -2.77
C SER A 39 -1.51 -6.78 -3.94
N ILE A 40 -0.67 -7.30 -4.82
CA ILE A 40 -1.14 -8.16 -5.93
C ILE A 40 -1.82 -9.42 -5.37
N TRP A 41 -1.23 -10.01 -4.33
CA TRP A 41 -1.80 -11.18 -3.67
C TRP A 41 -3.12 -10.84 -2.97
N GLU A 42 -3.19 -9.71 -2.31
CA GLU A 42 -4.45 -9.25 -1.69
C GLU A 42 -5.56 -9.09 -2.73
N VAL A 43 -5.25 -8.49 -3.87
CA VAL A 43 -6.19 -8.35 -5.00
C VAL A 43 -6.62 -9.73 -5.50
N ASP A 44 -5.68 -10.67 -5.64
CA ASP A 44 -5.99 -12.05 -6.06
C ASP A 44 -7.01 -12.70 -5.12
N LEU A 45 -6.75 -12.65 -3.81
CA LEU A 45 -7.64 -13.24 -2.82
C LEU A 45 -9.03 -12.62 -2.86
N LYS A 46 -9.12 -11.30 -2.92
CA LYS A 46 -10.41 -10.59 -2.97
C LYS A 46 -11.14 -10.82 -4.28
N HIS A 47 -10.42 -10.91 -5.38
CA HIS A 47 -11.01 -11.21 -6.68
C HIS A 47 -11.62 -12.62 -6.70
N ARG A 48 -10.88 -13.61 -6.20
CA ARG A 48 -11.37 -15.00 -6.08
C ARG A 48 -12.63 -15.11 -5.22
N LEU A 49 -12.74 -14.27 -4.17
CA LEU A 49 -13.91 -14.23 -3.30
C LEU A 49 -15.07 -13.40 -3.88
N GLY A 50 -14.94 -12.87 -5.08
CA GLY A 50 -15.95 -12.04 -5.70
C GLY A 50 -16.08 -10.64 -5.10
N LYS A 51 -15.11 -10.19 -4.30
CA LYS A 51 -15.15 -8.89 -3.62
C LYS A 51 -14.54 -7.76 -4.45
N LEU A 52 -13.73 -8.10 -5.44
CA LEU A 52 -13.12 -7.13 -6.36
C LEU A 52 -13.30 -7.58 -7.80
N PRO A 53 -13.75 -6.67 -8.70
CA PRO A 53 -13.89 -7.00 -10.13
C PRO A 53 -12.55 -7.05 -10.87
N VAL A 54 -11.51 -6.43 -10.32
CA VAL A 54 -10.18 -6.34 -10.95
C VAL A 54 -9.41 -7.63 -10.71
N ALA A 55 -8.93 -8.25 -11.79
CA ALA A 55 -8.05 -9.42 -11.70
C ALA A 55 -6.63 -8.98 -11.30
N PRO A 56 -5.87 -9.83 -10.59
CA PRO A 56 -4.54 -9.46 -10.09
C PRO A 56 -3.53 -9.13 -11.17
N ALA A 57 -3.53 -9.85 -12.30
CA ALA A 57 -2.62 -9.56 -13.40
C ALA A 57 -2.92 -8.18 -14.03
N ARG A 58 -4.20 -7.85 -14.17
CA ARG A 58 -4.61 -6.53 -14.68
C ARG A 58 -4.21 -5.42 -13.72
N PHE A 59 -4.38 -5.62 -12.43
CA PHE A 59 -3.93 -4.67 -11.41
C PHE A 59 -2.44 -4.37 -11.55
N ARG A 60 -1.61 -5.42 -11.63
CA ARG A 60 -0.17 -5.27 -11.82
C ARG A 60 0.15 -4.49 -13.09
N ASP A 61 -0.44 -4.88 -14.21
CA ASP A 61 -0.15 -4.27 -15.51
C ASP A 61 -0.55 -2.80 -15.55
N GLU A 62 -1.68 -2.44 -14.96
CA GLU A 62 -2.13 -1.06 -14.89
C GLU A 62 -1.26 -0.22 -13.94
N MET A 63 -0.76 -0.80 -12.85
CA MET A 63 0.19 -0.13 -11.96
C MET A 63 1.49 0.18 -12.71
N LEU A 64 2.03 -0.79 -13.45
CA LEU A 64 3.23 -0.58 -14.25
C LEU A 64 3.00 0.49 -15.32
N SER A 65 1.86 0.46 -15.99
CA SER A 65 1.50 1.46 -17.01
C SER A 65 1.38 2.87 -16.43
N ALA A 66 0.95 2.97 -15.18
CA ALA A 66 0.85 4.26 -14.48
C ALA A 66 2.20 4.78 -13.98
N GLY A 67 3.27 4.02 -14.17
CA GLY A 67 4.63 4.41 -13.78
C GLY A 67 5.07 3.92 -12.41
N ALA A 68 4.26 3.12 -11.72
CA ALA A 68 4.65 2.54 -10.45
C ALA A 68 5.63 1.37 -10.66
N THR A 69 6.49 1.13 -9.68
CA THR A 69 7.32 -0.07 -9.64
C THR A 69 6.63 -1.14 -8.81
N VAL A 70 6.88 -2.41 -9.14
CA VAL A 70 6.39 -3.54 -8.35
C VAL A 70 7.56 -4.08 -7.54
N LEU A 71 7.43 -4.08 -6.21
CA LEU A 71 8.46 -4.56 -5.30
C LEU A 71 8.24 -6.01 -4.94
N SER A 72 9.27 -6.82 -5.13
CA SER A 72 9.29 -8.20 -4.66
C SER A 72 9.35 -8.23 -3.13
N LEU A 73 8.76 -9.26 -2.54
CA LEU A 73 8.88 -9.51 -1.11
C LEU A 73 10.16 -10.27 -0.82
N THR A 74 10.80 -9.89 0.27
CA THR A 74 11.99 -10.57 0.78
C THR A 74 11.67 -11.24 2.12
N ASP A 75 12.54 -12.15 2.54
CA ASP A 75 12.44 -12.75 3.87
C ASP A 75 12.52 -11.68 4.97
N GLU A 76 13.36 -10.67 4.79
CA GLU A 76 13.43 -9.54 5.73
C GLU A 76 12.09 -8.84 5.92
N HIS A 77 11.36 -8.62 4.83
CA HIS A 77 10.03 -7.99 4.92
C HIS A 77 9.07 -8.80 5.79
N VAL A 78 9.14 -10.12 5.70
CA VAL A 78 8.26 -11.01 6.46
C VAL A 78 8.74 -11.17 7.91
N LEU A 79 10.05 -11.28 8.11
CA LEU A 79 10.65 -11.53 9.43
C LEU A 79 10.76 -10.27 10.27
N THR A 80 10.93 -9.09 9.64
CA THR A 80 10.98 -7.82 10.35
C THR A 80 9.58 -7.45 10.81
N SER A 81 9.35 -7.55 12.11
CA SER A 81 8.09 -7.12 12.69
C SER A 81 8.22 -5.67 13.13
N VAL A 82 7.35 -4.81 12.62
CA VAL A 82 7.19 -3.48 13.20
C VAL A 82 6.46 -3.67 14.53
N LYS A 83 7.19 -3.51 15.62
CA LYS A 83 6.71 -3.83 16.97
C LYS A 83 5.37 -3.14 17.29
N ALA A 84 5.23 -1.88 16.90
CA ALA A 84 4.00 -1.12 17.14
C ALA A 84 2.79 -1.70 16.37
N ALA A 85 3.01 -2.50 15.32
CA ALA A 85 1.96 -3.10 14.51
C ALA A 85 1.63 -4.54 14.90
N GLU A 86 2.25 -5.09 15.93
CA GLU A 86 2.04 -6.49 16.34
C GLU A 86 0.58 -6.78 16.68
N SER A 87 -0.15 -5.80 17.22
CA SER A 87 -1.57 -5.93 17.54
C SER A 87 -2.50 -5.61 16.37
N HIS A 88 -1.97 -5.14 15.26
CA HIS A 88 -2.76 -4.82 14.07
C HIS A 88 -3.25 -6.12 13.42
N ARG A 89 -4.57 -6.22 13.17
CA ARG A 89 -5.18 -7.49 12.77
C ARG A 89 -4.96 -7.86 11.31
N ASP A 90 -4.89 -6.87 10.42
CA ASP A 90 -4.77 -7.13 9.00
C ASP A 90 -3.32 -7.51 8.65
N PRO A 91 -3.07 -8.75 8.22
CA PRO A 91 -1.72 -9.21 7.92
C PRO A 91 -1.11 -8.49 6.70
N PHE A 92 -1.93 -8.08 5.74
CA PHE A 92 -1.43 -7.32 4.58
C PHE A 92 -0.93 -5.95 5.01
N ASP A 93 -1.67 -5.26 5.86
CA ASP A 93 -1.27 -3.94 6.39
C ASP A 93 0.03 -4.03 7.17
N ARG A 94 0.17 -5.06 8.03
CA ARG A 94 1.41 -5.27 8.78
C ARG A 94 2.60 -5.50 7.85
N LEU A 95 2.39 -6.30 6.81
CA LEU A 95 3.43 -6.60 5.84
C LEU A 95 3.82 -5.35 5.05
N LEU A 96 2.84 -4.56 4.60
CA LEU A 96 3.11 -3.32 3.88
C LEU A 96 3.89 -2.33 4.74
N LEU A 97 3.57 -2.23 6.03
CA LEU A 97 4.33 -1.36 6.93
C LEU A 97 5.78 -1.85 7.09
N SER A 98 5.99 -3.15 7.20
CA SER A 98 7.33 -3.73 7.23
C SER A 98 8.12 -3.43 5.96
N VAL A 99 7.49 -3.54 4.79
CA VAL A 99 8.11 -3.19 3.52
C VAL A 99 8.51 -1.72 3.49
N ALA A 100 7.61 -0.83 3.91
CA ALA A 100 7.88 0.61 3.95
C ALA A 100 9.08 0.94 4.84
N GLU A 101 9.14 0.34 6.03
CA GLU A 101 10.28 0.53 6.95
C GLU A 101 11.58 0.03 6.33
N ALA A 102 11.59 -1.20 5.82
CA ALA A 102 12.80 -1.81 5.30
C ALA A 102 13.34 -1.09 4.05
N GLU A 103 12.45 -0.59 3.19
CA GLU A 103 12.83 0.03 1.92
C GLU A 103 12.88 1.55 1.96
N ASN A 104 12.71 2.15 3.14
CA ASN A 104 12.69 3.61 3.31
C ASN A 104 11.64 4.29 2.43
N LEU A 105 10.45 3.71 2.38
CA LEU A 105 9.29 4.26 1.69
C LEU A 105 8.30 4.81 2.70
N VAL A 106 7.42 5.70 2.25
CA VAL A 106 6.31 6.19 3.06
C VAL A 106 5.04 5.46 2.60
N LEU A 107 4.38 4.77 3.51
CA LEU A 107 3.13 4.07 3.24
C LEU A 107 1.99 5.08 3.13
N LEU A 108 1.45 5.24 1.93
CA LEU A 108 0.31 6.11 1.67
C LEU A 108 -0.96 5.29 1.84
N THR A 109 -1.77 5.65 2.83
CA THR A 109 -2.95 4.86 3.22
C THR A 109 -4.12 5.73 3.63
N ALA A 110 -5.32 5.20 3.50
CA ALA A 110 -6.54 5.78 4.06
C ALA A 110 -7.13 4.87 5.16
N ASP A 111 -6.46 3.79 5.50
CA ASP A 111 -6.93 2.86 6.53
C ASP A 111 -6.91 3.52 7.92
N THR A 112 -8.06 3.52 8.59
CA THR A 112 -8.20 4.20 9.87
C THR A 112 -7.32 3.61 10.97
N ALA A 113 -7.13 2.30 10.98
CA ALA A 113 -6.28 1.65 11.98
C ALA A 113 -4.79 1.97 11.76
N LEU A 114 -4.32 1.98 10.51
CA LEU A 114 -2.96 2.39 10.19
C LEU A 114 -2.71 3.87 10.51
N LEU A 115 -3.67 4.72 10.20
CA LEU A 115 -3.57 6.14 10.52
C LEU A 115 -3.53 6.38 12.03
N ALA A 116 -4.32 5.64 12.80
CA ALA A 116 -4.29 5.70 14.26
C ALA A 116 -2.91 5.26 14.80
N LEU A 117 -2.35 4.20 14.22
CA LEU A 117 -1.01 3.74 14.59
C LEU A 117 0.05 4.80 14.30
N GLY A 118 -0.05 5.48 13.15
CA GLY A 118 0.86 6.57 12.79
C GLY A 118 0.77 7.77 13.74
N ARG A 119 -0.41 8.03 14.30
CA ARG A 119 -0.56 9.08 15.32
C ARG A 119 0.05 8.69 16.67
N GLN A 120 -0.04 7.41 17.03
CA GLN A 120 0.56 6.91 18.27
C GLN A 120 2.09 6.84 18.18
N GLU A 121 2.60 6.51 17.00
CA GLU A 121 4.02 6.36 16.73
C GLU A 121 4.41 7.23 15.52
N PRO A 122 4.61 8.55 15.72
CA PRO A 122 4.86 9.48 14.58
C PRO A 122 6.12 9.17 13.77
N ARG A 123 7.06 8.40 14.32
CA ARG A 123 8.26 7.95 13.61
C ARG A 123 7.97 6.93 12.51
N LEU A 124 6.81 6.28 12.55
CA LEU A 124 6.45 5.30 11.52
C LEU A 124 6.19 5.99 10.19
N PRO A 125 6.60 5.36 9.07
CA PRO A 125 6.48 5.98 7.75
C PRO A 125 5.06 5.82 7.18
N ILE A 126 4.10 6.45 7.83
CA ILE A 126 2.68 6.39 7.45
C ILE A 126 2.20 7.79 7.11
N ARG A 127 1.52 7.92 5.97
CA ARG A 127 0.94 9.18 5.52
C ARG A 127 -0.49 8.98 5.05
N ARG A 128 -1.35 9.93 5.38
CA ARG A 128 -2.75 9.93 4.92
C ARG A 128 -2.83 10.19 3.42
N ALA A 129 -3.59 9.35 2.76
CA ALA A 129 -3.95 9.56 1.35
C ALA A 129 -5.06 10.58 1.19
#